data_07abef28df6ef21d729ae2e4db1448ae
#
_entry.id   07abef28df6ef21d729ae2e4db1448ae
#
_cell.length_a   1.000
_cell.length_b   1.000
_cell.length_c   1.000
_cell.angle_alpha   90.00
_cell.angle_beta   90.00
_cell.angle_gamma   90.00
#
_symmetry.space_group_name_H-M   'P 1'
#
loop_
_entity.id
_entity.type
_entity.pdbx_description
1 polymer ?
#
loop_
_entity_poly.entity_id
_entity_poly.type
_entity_poly.pdbx_seq_one_letter_code
_entity_poly.pdbx_strand_id
1 'polypeptide(L)'
;MKKKRMEIVLSAGLALAFSLVFYAFNTPLGASIGSDNAMYLTLGTALANGYAPYTQIFDHKGPLLYLLQAVPQILSGGYSTLAVFIQEAVVLFACLMVLRAMAREMGVSAWGVQLFYLALICSLTGGGNLTEEYTSLPTLLALYT
;
A
#
# COMPACT_ATOMS: atom_id res chain seq x y z
N MET A 1 -27.96 -2.45 8.17
CA MET A 1 -26.69 -2.35 8.92
C MET A 1 -25.82 -3.63 8.79
N LYS A 2 -26.31 -4.83 9.04
CA LYS A 2 -25.50 -6.09 9.00
C LYS A 2 -24.83 -6.33 7.64
N LYS A 3 -25.52 -6.15 6.51
CA LYS A 3 -24.96 -6.34 5.16
C LYS A 3 -23.76 -5.41 4.89
N LYS A 4 -23.86 -4.11 5.25
CA LYS A 4 -22.76 -3.14 5.07
C LYS A 4 -21.52 -3.52 5.88
N ARG A 5 -21.69 -3.96 7.14
CA ARG A 5 -20.58 -4.41 7.98
C ARG A 5 -19.91 -5.66 7.40
N MET A 6 -20.68 -6.63 6.97
CA MET A 6 -20.15 -7.85 6.36
C MET A 6 -19.32 -7.56 5.10
N GLU A 7 -19.78 -6.64 4.26
CA GLU A 7 -19.07 -6.22 3.06
C GLU A 7 -17.73 -5.54 3.36
N ILE A 8 -17.67 -4.72 4.42
CA ILE A 8 -16.42 -4.11 4.89
C ILE A 8 -15.44 -5.19 5.37
N VAL A 9 -15.91 -6.13 6.19
CA VAL A 9 -15.09 -7.22 6.71
C VAL A 9 -14.54 -8.09 5.58
N LEU A 10 -15.37 -8.40 4.58
CA LEU A 10 -14.95 -9.18 3.42
C LEU A 10 -13.92 -8.42 2.56
N SER A 11 -14.08 -7.10 2.36
CA SER A 11 -13.07 -6.30 1.66
C SER A 11 -11.76 -6.21 2.44
N ALA A 12 -11.81 -6.14 3.77
CA ALA A 12 -10.62 -6.17 4.61
C ALA A 12 -9.93 -7.54 4.54
N GLY A 13 -10.70 -8.63 4.61
CA GLY A 13 -10.18 -9.98 4.41
C GLY A 13 -9.54 -10.18 3.04
N LEU A 14 -10.15 -9.63 2.00
CA LEU A 14 -9.62 -9.68 0.64
C LEU A 14 -8.30 -8.89 0.51
N ALA A 15 -8.23 -7.68 1.09
CA ALA A 15 -6.99 -6.89 1.11
C ALA A 15 -5.87 -7.63 1.85
N LEU A 16 -6.16 -8.18 3.03
CA LEU A 16 -5.18 -8.93 3.80
C LEU A 16 -4.71 -10.20 3.06
N ALA A 17 -5.64 -10.98 2.50
CA ALA A 17 -5.29 -12.19 1.76
C ALA A 17 -4.44 -11.87 0.52
N PHE A 18 -4.79 -10.82 -0.21
CA PHE A 18 -3.99 -10.35 -1.35
C PHE A 18 -2.59 -9.91 -0.89
N SER A 19 -2.49 -9.11 0.17
CA SER A 19 -1.21 -8.66 0.70
C SER A 19 -0.32 -9.84 1.14
N LEU A 20 -0.88 -10.84 1.80
CA LEU A 20 -0.14 -12.04 2.22
C LEU A 20 0.41 -12.85 1.04
N VAL A 21 -0.29 -12.87 -0.09
CA VAL A 21 0.12 -13.64 -1.27
C VAL A 21 1.07 -12.85 -2.17
N PHE A 22 0.76 -11.57 -2.43
CA PHE A 22 1.43 -10.77 -3.47
C PHE A 22 2.43 -9.77 -2.91
N TYR A 23 2.25 -9.30 -1.66
CA TYR A 23 3.24 -8.49 -0.96
C TYR A 23 4.15 -9.35 -0.08
N ALA A 24 4.37 -10.60 -0.45
CA ALA A 24 5.22 -11.57 0.26
C ALA A 24 6.63 -11.02 0.58
N PHE A 25 7.07 -10.08 -0.22
CA PHE A 25 8.30 -9.34 -0.07
C PHE A 25 8.42 -8.57 1.26
N ASN A 26 7.33 -7.89 1.67
CA ASN A 26 7.25 -7.11 2.91
C ASN A 26 6.60 -7.89 4.05
N THR A 27 6.23 -9.16 3.84
CA THR A 27 5.71 -10.00 4.91
C THR A 27 6.85 -10.52 5.78
N PRO A 28 6.58 -10.89 7.04
CA PRO A 28 7.54 -11.62 7.87
C PRO A 28 8.03 -12.93 7.22
N LEU A 29 7.28 -13.43 6.23
CA LEU A 29 7.58 -14.63 5.45
C LEU A 29 8.41 -14.33 4.20
N GLY A 30 8.71 -13.06 3.94
CA GLY A 30 9.25 -12.54 2.70
C GLY A 30 10.54 -13.19 2.23
N ALA A 31 10.59 -13.48 0.94
CA ALA A 31 11.63 -14.29 0.34
C ALA A 31 12.72 -13.50 -0.39
N SER A 32 12.43 -12.38 -1.00
CA SER A 32 13.45 -11.64 -1.76
C SER A 32 13.16 -10.15 -1.84
N ILE A 33 14.19 -9.36 -1.65
CA ILE A 33 14.12 -7.90 -1.68
C ILE A 33 14.42 -7.44 -3.12
N GLY A 34 13.41 -6.92 -3.83
CA GLY A 34 13.63 -6.16 -5.07
C GLY A 34 14.46 -4.91 -4.78
N SER A 35 15.22 -4.44 -5.75
CA SER A 35 16.13 -3.30 -5.56
C SER A 35 15.41 -2.03 -5.07
N ASP A 36 14.28 -1.70 -5.69
CA ASP A 36 13.52 -0.48 -5.39
C ASP A 36 12.90 -0.52 -3.99
N ASN A 37 12.30 -1.64 -3.63
CA ASN A 37 11.68 -1.83 -2.32
C ASN A 37 12.71 -1.72 -1.18
N ALA A 38 13.88 -2.34 -1.35
CA ALA A 38 14.98 -2.24 -0.39
C ALA A 38 15.47 -0.80 -0.25
N MET A 39 15.57 -0.09 -1.38
CA MET A 39 15.95 1.32 -1.40
C MET A 39 14.93 2.15 -0.63
N TYR A 40 13.63 1.98 -0.89
CA TYR A 40 12.58 2.74 -0.19
C TYR A 40 12.56 2.46 1.32
N LEU A 41 12.72 1.21 1.72
CA LEU A 41 12.87 0.85 3.14
C LEU A 41 14.08 1.54 3.77
N THR A 42 15.22 1.57 3.07
CA THR A 42 16.44 2.23 3.53
C THR A 42 16.23 3.75 3.66
N LEU A 43 15.62 4.38 2.66
CA LEU A 43 15.31 5.81 2.69
C LEU A 43 14.36 6.16 3.84
N GLY A 44 13.31 5.36 4.04
CA GLY A 44 12.36 5.54 5.14
C GLY A 44 13.04 5.39 6.51
N THR A 45 13.88 4.38 6.67
CA THR A 45 14.65 4.17 7.89
C THR A 45 15.63 5.31 8.14
N ALA A 46 16.34 5.78 7.13
CA ALA A 46 17.25 6.89 7.24
C ALA A 46 16.51 8.17 7.67
N LEU A 47 15.39 8.49 7.02
CA LEU A 47 14.58 9.64 7.42
C LEU A 47 14.03 9.50 8.85
N ALA A 48 13.60 8.32 9.25
CA ALA A 48 13.16 8.05 10.62
C ALA A 48 14.26 8.27 11.66
N ASN A 49 15.52 8.08 11.26
CA ASN A 49 16.72 8.36 12.07
C ASN A 49 17.24 9.82 11.95
N GLY A 50 16.50 10.70 11.31
CA GLY A 50 16.80 12.12 11.22
C GLY A 50 17.73 12.55 10.08
N TYR A 51 18.03 11.66 9.13
CA TYR A 51 18.78 12.03 7.93
C TYR A 51 17.94 12.90 7.00
N ALA A 52 18.52 14.00 6.53
CA ALA A 52 17.81 14.96 5.68
C ALA A 52 17.72 14.47 4.22
N PRO A 53 16.49 14.38 3.65
CA PRO A 53 16.31 14.03 2.25
C PRO A 53 17.00 15.01 1.32
N TYR A 54 17.47 14.50 0.19
CA TYR A 54 18.14 15.23 -0.90
C TYR A 54 19.50 15.86 -0.56
N THR A 55 19.91 15.83 0.69
CA THR A 55 21.23 16.34 1.13
C THR A 55 22.12 15.24 1.71
N GLN A 56 21.56 14.37 2.53
CA GLN A 56 22.27 13.25 3.17
C GLN A 56 21.83 11.89 2.62
N ILE A 57 20.60 11.80 2.19
CA ILE A 57 20.04 10.64 1.48
C ILE A 57 19.38 11.14 0.19
N PHE A 58 19.64 10.48 -0.92
CA PHE A 58 19.17 10.95 -2.22
C PHE A 58 18.53 9.82 -3.04
N ASP A 59 17.36 10.13 -3.59
CA ASP A 59 16.74 9.45 -4.71
C ASP A 59 15.92 10.47 -5.52
N HIS A 60 15.62 10.18 -6.77
CA HIS A 60 14.84 11.04 -7.66
C HIS A 60 13.34 11.08 -7.35
N LYS A 61 12.88 10.28 -6.39
CA LYS A 61 11.46 10.23 -5.97
C LYS A 61 11.07 11.47 -5.15
N GLY A 62 9.79 11.79 -5.18
CA GLY A 62 9.25 12.92 -4.44
C GLY A 62 9.26 12.74 -2.91
N PRO A 63 9.21 13.86 -2.14
CA PRO A 63 9.33 13.83 -0.68
C PRO A 63 8.22 13.03 0.01
N LEU A 64 7.05 12.91 -0.60
CA LEU A 64 5.94 12.14 -0.04
C LEU A 64 6.31 10.66 0.13
N LEU A 65 7.08 10.08 -0.81
CA LEU A 65 7.51 8.68 -0.68
C LEU A 65 8.42 8.49 0.54
N TYR A 66 9.37 9.41 0.77
CA TYR A 66 10.22 9.35 1.96
C TYR A 66 9.40 9.37 3.25
N LEU A 67 8.39 10.24 3.33
CA LEU A 67 7.50 10.33 4.49
C LEU A 67 6.69 9.04 4.69
N LEU A 68 6.08 8.53 3.63
CA LEU A 68 5.31 7.29 3.68
C LEU A 68 6.17 6.11 4.12
N GLN A 69 7.41 6.03 3.70
CA GLN A 69 8.34 4.98 4.11
C GLN A 69 8.87 5.19 5.55
N ALA A 70 8.97 6.42 6.02
CA ALA A 70 9.43 6.72 7.39
C ALA A 70 8.35 6.42 8.45
N VAL A 71 7.07 6.65 8.14
CA VAL A 71 5.96 6.45 9.10
C VAL A 71 5.97 5.06 9.73
N PRO A 72 6.00 3.94 9.00
CA PRO A 72 6.03 2.61 9.61
C PRO A 72 7.30 2.37 10.43
N GLN A 73 8.44 2.93 10.04
CA GLN A 73 9.69 2.80 10.78
C GLN A 73 9.64 3.56 12.12
N ILE A 74 9.09 4.77 12.12
CA ILE A 74 8.89 5.56 13.34
C ILE A 74 7.93 4.84 14.29
N LEU A 75 6.80 4.35 13.78
CA LEU A 75 5.78 3.68 14.58
C LEU A 75 6.25 2.35 15.17
N SER A 76 7.14 1.66 14.48
CA SER A 76 7.74 0.41 14.98
C SER A 76 8.96 0.61 15.89
N GLY A 77 9.45 1.83 16.02
CA GLY A 77 10.66 2.13 16.77
C GLY A 77 11.97 1.73 16.08
N GLY A 78 11.94 1.50 14.76
CA GLY A 78 13.09 1.12 13.95
C GLY A 78 12.73 0.39 12.68
N TYR A 79 13.72 -0.22 12.04
CA TYR A 79 13.52 -0.99 10.81
C TYR A 79 12.52 -2.15 11.02
N SER A 80 11.43 -2.13 10.23
CA SER A 80 10.39 -3.15 10.31
C SER A 80 9.68 -3.35 8.96
N THR A 81 9.90 -4.50 8.35
CA THR A 81 9.17 -4.94 7.15
C THR A 81 7.71 -5.26 7.49
N LEU A 82 7.43 -5.73 8.70
CA LEU A 82 6.06 -5.98 9.16
C LEU A 82 5.24 -4.69 9.22
N ALA A 83 5.83 -3.60 9.72
CA ALA A 83 5.14 -2.30 9.78
C ALA A 83 4.82 -1.77 8.38
N VAL A 84 5.72 -1.94 7.41
CA VAL A 84 5.47 -1.60 6.00
C VAL A 84 4.37 -2.47 5.41
N PHE A 85 4.41 -3.77 5.64
CA PHE A 85 3.35 -4.69 5.21
C PHE A 85 1.96 -4.29 5.73
N ILE A 86 1.87 -3.92 7.01
CA ILE A 86 0.61 -3.44 7.61
C ILE A 86 0.15 -2.16 6.92
N GLN A 87 1.06 -1.21 6.68
CA GLN A 87 0.75 0.04 5.98
C GLN A 87 0.22 -0.24 4.57
N GLU A 88 0.84 -1.12 3.81
CA GLU A 88 0.39 -1.49 2.46
C GLU A 88 -0.98 -2.15 2.47
N ALA A 89 -1.21 -3.08 3.39
CA ALA A 89 -2.53 -3.72 3.54
C ALA A 89 -3.62 -2.70 3.88
N VAL A 90 -3.31 -1.69 4.70
CA VAL A 90 -4.23 -0.59 5.02
C VAL A 90 -4.50 0.30 3.81
N VAL A 91 -3.46 0.67 3.05
CA VAL A 91 -3.60 1.46 1.81
C VAL A 91 -4.43 0.69 0.78
N LEU A 92 -4.14 -0.58 0.58
CA LEU A 92 -4.91 -1.44 -0.33
C LEU A 92 -6.38 -1.53 0.10
N PHE A 93 -6.64 -1.76 1.38
CA PHE A 93 -8.00 -1.77 1.90
C PHE A 93 -8.73 -0.44 1.64
N ALA A 94 -8.05 0.70 1.86
CA ALA A 94 -8.62 2.01 1.57
C ALA A 94 -8.95 2.17 0.06
N CYS A 95 -8.07 1.75 -0.84
CA CYS A 95 -8.32 1.72 -2.29
C CYS A 95 -9.58 0.89 -2.61
N LEU A 96 -9.69 -0.31 -2.04
CA LEU A 96 -10.86 -1.18 -2.26
C LEU A 96 -12.16 -0.53 -1.75
N MET A 97 -12.11 0.23 -0.67
CA MET A 97 -13.28 0.94 -0.15
C MET A 97 -13.69 2.12 -1.04
N VAL A 98 -12.74 2.89 -1.59
CA VAL A 98 -13.03 3.97 -2.56
C VAL A 98 -13.61 3.38 -3.84
N LEU A 99 -12.99 2.36 -4.41
CA LEU A 99 -13.49 1.65 -5.60
C LEU A 99 -14.90 1.10 -5.40
N ARG A 100 -15.17 0.59 -4.20
CA ARG A 100 -16.51 0.13 -3.84
C ARG A 100 -17.54 1.26 -3.82
N ALA A 101 -17.16 2.44 -3.31
CA ALA A 101 -18.04 3.60 -3.31
C ALA A 101 -18.34 4.04 -4.75
N MET A 102 -17.29 4.22 -5.57
CA MET A 102 -17.43 4.57 -6.99
C MET A 102 -18.31 3.57 -7.75
N ALA A 103 -18.04 2.28 -7.60
CA ALA A 103 -18.82 1.22 -8.28
C ALA A 103 -20.31 1.29 -7.93
N ARG A 104 -20.65 1.59 -6.69
CA ARG A 104 -22.05 1.74 -6.25
C ARG A 104 -22.73 2.95 -6.89
N GLU A 105 -22.04 4.07 -6.99
CA GLU A 105 -22.58 5.27 -7.65
C GLU A 105 -22.78 5.04 -9.15
N MET A 106 -21.86 4.29 -9.78
CA MET A 106 -21.96 3.90 -11.19
C MET A 106 -22.97 2.78 -11.46
N GLY A 107 -23.55 2.17 -10.42
CA GLY A 107 -24.50 1.07 -10.57
C GLY A 107 -23.88 -0.24 -11.07
N VAL A 108 -22.55 -0.42 -10.92
CA VAL A 108 -21.83 -1.62 -11.34
C VAL A 108 -21.46 -2.53 -10.16
N SER A 109 -21.03 -3.75 -10.45
CA SER A 109 -20.62 -4.71 -9.41
C SER A 109 -19.38 -4.25 -8.68
N ALA A 110 -19.52 -3.87 -7.41
CA ALA A 110 -18.40 -3.48 -6.57
C ALA A 110 -17.35 -4.60 -6.41
N TRP A 111 -17.77 -5.86 -6.35
CA TRP A 111 -16.86 -7.01 -6.31
C TRP A 111 -16.08 -7.17 -7.62
N GLY A 112 -16.75 -7.01 -8.76
CA GLY A 112 -16.11 -7.07 -10.07
C GLY A 112 -15.01 -6.01 -10.20
N VAL A 113 -15.31 -4.78 -9.78
CA VAL A 113 -14.34 -3.67 -9.80
C VAL A 113 -13.16 -3.92 -8.87
N GLN A 114 -13.41 -4.38 -7.63
CA GLN A 114 -12.34 -4.70 -6.67
C GLN A 114 -11.44 -5.84 -7.18
N LEU A 115 -12.00 -6.92 -7.69
CA LEU A 115 -11.23 -8.05 -8.22
C LEU A 115 -10.43 -7.65 -9.47
N PHE A 116 -11.02 -6.85 -10.35
CA PHE A 116 -10.31 -6.32 -11.52
C PHE A 116 -9.12 -5.44 -11.11
N TYR A 117 -9.32 -4.55 -10.13
CA TYR A 117 -8.22 -3.72 -9.59
C TYR A 117 -7.10 -4.57 -9.00
N LEU A 118 -7.43 -5.61 -8.21
CA LEU A 118 -6.43 -6.51 -7.65
C LEU A 118 -5.65 -7.26 -8.74
N ALA A 119 -6.32 -7.70 -9.81
CA ALA A 119 -5.65 -8.31 -10.95
C ALA A 119 -4.68 -7.35 -11.66
N LEU A 120 -5.06 -6.06 -11.79
CA LEU A 120 -4.18 -5.04 -12.34
C LEU A 120 -2.96 -4.80 -11.45
N ILE A 121 -3.17 -4.58 -10.15
CA ILE A 121 -2.07 -4.39 -9.20
C ILE A 121 -1.12 -5.59 -9.20
N CYS A 122 -1.65 -6.81 -9.16
CA CYS A 122 -0.84 -8.02 -9.23
C CYS A 122 0.06 -8.08 -10.48
N SER A 123 -0.41 -7.60 -11.62
CA SER A 123 0.36 -7.61 -12.86
C SER A 123 1.38 -6.47 -12.97
N LEU A 124 1.18 -5.38 -12.22
CA LEU A 124 2.00 -4.17 -12.30
C LEU A 124 3.06 -4.09 -11.18
N THR A 125 2.77 -4.67 -10.02
CA THR A 125 3.64 -4.58 -8.85
C THR A 125 4.29 -5.93 -8.57
N GLY A 126 5.57 -5.99 -8.64
CA GLY A 126 6.34 -7.24 -8.49
C GLY A 126 6.55 -7.69 -7.05
N GLY A 127 5.71 -7.32 -6.08
CA GLY A 127 5.88 -7.79 -4.71
C GLY A 127 5.65 -6.76 -3.59
N GLY A 128 5.06 -5.62 -3.89
CA GLY A 128 4.69 -4.60 -2.91
C GLY A 128 5.80 -3.56 -2.62
N ASN A 129 5.43 -2.57 -1.83
CA ASN A 129 6.26 -1.42 -1.48
C ASN A 129 6.77 -0.61 -2.69
N LEU A 130 5.93 -0.46 -3.71
CA LEU A 130 6.24 0.34 -4.89
C LEU A 130 5.47 1.67 -4.86
N THR A 131 6.03 2.65 -5.58
CA THR A 131 5.44 4.00 -5.68
C THR A 131 4.02 3.96 -6.23
N GLU A 132 3.75 3.06 -7.18
CA GLU A 132 2.48 2.87 -7.86
C GLU A 132 1.37 2.47 -6.89
N GLU A 133 1.69 1.70 -5.87
CA GLU A 133 0.74 1.27 -4.84
C GLU A 133 0.30 2.44 -3.97
N TYR A 134 1.26 3.23 -3.51
CA TYR A 134 0.98 4.41 -2.67
C TYR A 134 0.27 5.53 -3.43
N THR A 135 0.53 5.70 -4.73
CA THR A 135 -0.13 6.70 -5.56
C THR A 135 -1.55 6.31 -5.97
N SER A 136 -1.90 5.04 -5.88
CA SER A 136 -3.24 4.55 -6.23
C SER A 136 -4.32 5.19 -5.36
N LEU A 137 -4.12 5.29 -4.05
CA LEU A 137 -5.13 5.84 -3.14
C LEU A 137 -5.44 7.32 -3.41
N PRO A 138 -4.47 8.25 -3.46
CA PRO A 138 -4.76 9.64 -3.77
C PRO A 138 -5.33 9.82 -5.18
N THR A 139 -4.91 9.01 -6.16
CA THR A 139 -5.47 9.03 -7.51
C THR A 139 -6.96 8.63 -7.49
N LEU A 140 -7.31 7.55 -6.81
CA LEU A 140 -8.71 7.12 -6.69
C LEU A 140 -9.56 8.14 -5.93
N LEU A 141 -9.03 8.77 -4.89
CA LEU A 141 -9.73 9.82 -4.17
C LEU A 141 -9.97 11.04 -5.06
N ALA A 142 -8.99 11.46 -5.85
CA ALA A 142 -9.14 12.58 -6.80
C ALA A 142 -10.14 12.29 -7.93
N LEU A 143 -10.30 11.02 -8.30
CA LEU A 143 -11.29 10.62 -9.31
C LEU A 143 -12.70 10.48 -8.72
N TYR A 144 -12.81 10.29 -7.40
CA TYR A 144 -14.08 10.10 -6.70
C TYR A 144 -14.75 11.43 -6.32
N THR A 145 -13.99 12.54 -6.20
CA THR A 145 -14.48 13.90 -5.85
C THR A 145 -15.02 14.64 -7.07
#